data_3ec99c0d392d6afac82b33b860541490
#
_entry.id   3ec99c0d392d6afac82b33b860541490
#
_cell.length_a   1.000
_cell.length_b   1.000
_cell.length_c   1.000
_cell.angle_alpha   90.00
_cell.angle_beta   90.00
_cell.angle_gamma   90.00
#
_symmetry.space_group_name_H-M   'P 1'
#
loop_
_entity.id
_entity.type
_entity.pdbx_description
1 polymer ?
#
loop_
_entity_poly.entity_id
_entity_poly.type
_entity_poly.pdbx_seq_one_letter_code
_entity_poly.pdbx_strand_id
1 'polypeptide(L)'
;MVFQASSAARKLIPLPQRRVLRYNPRLPPRISARSRPEDRSLSFSQRLREIRDGFAPAFWVANSTEIFERIAYYGTTAVLAIYLNEQLHFSAELTGWLVGTFGLVVWFLPILGGTLADRFGFRRALMFAFLIMTLGYFLLGSLSAPWMHSLRAAIGDKWLVLGILMIPALGPGVVKPCVAGTTARASRENVRSLGFSIYYTLVNIGGTIGPIMAFLVRKQLGWGVESVFRVAACSVFLMFWVTLFFYREPVREGEVQVPSVGAALKNMVVVLKNFRFVLFLALTSGFFIVFWQQYISAPLFIRKFVDSKADVDLILAVDPATVICFQILASYFTRKMAAIRAIALGFLITGLAWILLAIHPSVAMLIATLFVVAIGEITQVSRYYDYISRLAPSGQQGLYMGCAFLPIAVGYFVAGPLGGYLVHHFGDVLHRPAQMWWVIVAIGVLSAALMWLYDKIFMPSAAPQPIVKS
;
A
#
# COMPACT_ATOMS: atom_id res chain seq x y z
N MET A 1 21.07 -36.61 -64.78
CA MET A 1 20.64 -35.41 -65.53
C MET A 1 20.97 -34.19 -64.69
N VAL A 2 21.87 -33.43 -65.21
CA VAL A 2 22.49 -32.21 -64.70
C VAL A 2 21.45 -31.08 -64.76
N PHE A 3 21.31 -30.26 -63.70
CA PHE A 3 20.92 -28.87 -63.87
C PHE A 3 21.70 -27.98 -62.94
N GLN A 4 22.24 -26.97 -63.59
CA GLN A 4 23.22 -26.02 -63.14
C GLN A 4 22.71 -25.02 -62.14
N ALA A 5 23.61 -24.57 -61.26
CA ALA A 5 23.54 -23.41 -60.37
C ALA A 5 23.44 -22.10 -61.14
N SER A 6 22.57 -21.20 -60.72
CA SER A 6 22.59 -19.80 -61.11
C SER A 6 23.00 -18.97 -59.89
N SER A 7 24.15 -18.35 -60.02
CA SER A 7 24.77 -17.38 -59.12
C SER A 7 24.03 -16.04 -59.21
N ALA A 8 23.44 -15.59 -58.12
CA ALA A 8 23.00 -14.21 -57.94
C ALA A 8 23.79 -13.57 -56.80
N ALA A 9 24.74 -12.75 -57.17
CA ALA A 9 25.61 -11.97 -56.29
C ALA A 9 24.79 -11.02 -55.40
N ARG A 10 24.74 -11.27 -54.10
CA ARG A 10 24.26 -10.30 -53.11
C ARG A 10 25.37 -9.23 -52.89
N LYS A 11 25.07 -8.00 -53.30
CA LYS A 11 25.87 -6.82 -52.96
C LYS A 11 25.92 -6.65 -51.44
N LEU A 12 27.11 -6.86 -50.87
CA LEU A 12 27.43 -6.53 -49.51
C LEU A 12 27.50 -5.00 -49.36
N ILE A 13 26.64 -4.42 -48.53
CA ILE A 13 26.71 -3.03 -48.09
C ILE A 13 27.86 -2.94 -47.07
N PRO A 14 28.86 -2.07 -47.24
CA PRO A 14 29.95 -1.96 -46.27
C PRO A 14 29.46 -1.30 -44.97
N LEU A 15 29.68 -1.98 -43.83
CA LEU A 15 29.49 -1.45 -42.50
C LEU A 15 30.44 -0.28 -42.25
N PRO A 16 30.03 0.81 -41.61
CA PRO A 16 30.89 1.94 -41.29
C PRO A 16 32.01 1.50 -40.32
N GLN A 17 33.23 1.77 -40.69
CA GLN A 17 34.44 1.51 -39.91
C GLN A 17 34.32 2.22 -38.54
N ARG A 18 34.35 1.45 -37.44
CA ARG A 18 34.57 1.98 -36.10
C ARG A 18 35.88 2.72 -36.04
N ARG A 19 35.86 4.06 -35.96
CA ARG A 19 37.03 4.86 -35.58
C ARG A 19 37.45 4.42 -34.17
N VAL A 20 38.57 3.70 -34.12
CA VAL A 20 39.30 3.48 -32.86
C VAL A 20 39.85 4.83 -32.43
N LEU A 21 39.21 5.49 -31.49
CA LEU A 21 39.75 6.67 -30.84
C LEU A 21 40.97 6.22 -30.02
N ARG A 22 42.19 6.55 -30.52
CA ARG A 22 43.41 6.41 -29.74
C ARG A 22 43.29 7.26 -28.47
N TYR A 23 43.33 6.60 -27.33
CA TYR A 23 43.37 7.21 -26.01
C TYR A 23 44.65 8.03 -25.88
N ASN A 24 44.52 9.36 -25.78
CA ASN A 24 45.61 10.28 -25.54
C ASN A 24 45.69 10.57 -24.04
N PRO A 25 46.73 10.16 -23.30
CA PRO A 25 46.80 10.34 -21.85
C PRO A 25 47.34 11.73 -21.49
N ARG A 26 46.72 12.79 -21.98
CA ARG A 26 46.85 14.12 -21.36
C ARG A 26 45.67 14.35 -20.47
N LEU A 27 45.90 14.22 -19.15
CA LEU A 27 44.94 14.55 -18.10
C LEU A 27 44.29 15.91 -18.42
N PRO A 28 42.96 16.01 -18.45
CA PRO A 28 42.33 17.31 -18.45
C PRO A 28 42.73 18.06 -17.19
N PRO A 29 42.83 19.39 -17.22
CA PRO A 29 43.19 20.18 -16.05
C PRO A 29 42.23 19.83 -14.92
N ARG A 30 42.77 19.65 -13.69
CA ARG A 30 42.00 19.47 -12.48
C ARG A 30 40.85 20.48 -12.51
N ILE A 31 39.64 19.97 -12.69
CA ILE A 31 38.43 20.73 -12.38
C ILE A 31 38.60 21.08 -10.90
N SER A 32 38.94 22.35 -10.65
CA SER A 32 38.95 22.88 -9.30
C SER A 32 37.70 22.41 -8.62
N ALA A 33 37.82 21.77 -7.46
CA ALA A 33 36.72 21.43 -6.62
C ALA A 33 35.85 22.68 -6.50
N ARG A 34 34.80 22.78 -7.32
CA ARG A 34 33.75 23.75 -7.05
C ARG A 34 33.29 23.39 -5.66
N SER A 35 33.62 24.28 -4.74
CA SER A 35 33.09 24.31 -3.40
C SER A 35 31.65 23.81 -3.44
N ARG A 36 31.36 22.72 -2.71
CA ARG A 36 30.00 22.37 -2.37
C ARG A 36 29.30 23.68 -2.01
N PRO A 37 28.11 23.99 -2.54
CA PRO A 37 27.40 25.16 -2.10
C PRO A 37 27.38 25.04 -0.58
N GLU A 38 27.99 26.03 0.10
CA GLU A 38 27.97 26.15 1.53
C GLU A 38 26.55 25.88 2.00
N ASP A 39 26.44 25.02 2.99
CA ASP A 39 25.22 24.69 3.70
C ASP A 39 24.78 25.95 4.44
N ARG A 40 24.37 26.99 3.66
CA ARG A 40 23.76 28.20 4.21
C ARG A 40 22.49 27.72 4.87
N SER A 41 22.48 27.68 6.17
CA SER A 41 21.29 27.44 6.96
C SER A 41 20.24 28.49 6.56
N LEU A 42 19.41 28.11 5.61
CA LEU A 42 18.30 28.94 5.13
C LEU A 42 17.49 29.38 6.34
N SER A 43 17.16 30.67 6.42
CA SER A 43 16.26 31.16 7.45
C SER A 43 14.92 30.43 7.37
N PHE A 44 14.22 30.31 8.48
CA PHE A 44 12.91 29.65 8.53
C PHE A 44 11.95 30.21 7.47
N SER A 45 11.95 31.55 7.26
CA SER A 45 11.14 32.21 6.24
C SER A 45 11.56 31.85 4.79
N GLN A 46 12.84 31.60 4.54
CA GLN A 46 13.33 31.15 3.24
C GLN A 46 12.91 29.71 2.98
N ARG A 47 13.00 28.83 3.99
CA ARG A 47 12.52 27.43 3.88
C ARG A 47 11.00 27.38 3.62
N LEU A 48 10.20 28.22 4.28
CA LEU A 48 8.76 28.29 4.02
C LEU A 48 8.45 28.76 2.60
N ARG A 49 9.22 29.72 2.04
CA ARG A 49 9.07 30.14 0.65
C ARG A 49 9.47 29.03 -0.32
N GLU A 50 10.58 28.32 -0.08
CA GLU A 50 10.98 27.17 -0.89
C GLU A 50 9.91 26.08 -0.91
N ILE A 51 9.29 25.79 0.23
CA ILE A 51 8.19 24.83 0.34
C ILE A 51 6.99 25.35 -0.48
N ARG A 52 6.58 26.59 -0.28
CA ARG A 52 5.43 27.17 -0.98
C ARG A 52 5.63 27.17 -2.51
N ASP A 53 6.81 27.57 -2.96
CA ASP A 53 7.10 27.78 -4.40
C ASP A 53 7.67 26.48 -5.04
N GLY A 54 7.95 25.46 -4.24
CA GLY A 54 8.50 24.17 -4.67
C GLY A 54 7.46 23.18 -5.21
N PHE A 55 6.17 23.44 -4.99
CA PHE A 55 5.07 22.57 -5.40
C PHE A 55 4.13 23.28 -6.37
N ALA A 56 3.89 22.66 -7.53
CA ALA A 56 2.88 23.15 -8.46
C ALA A 56 1.45 22.96 -7.89
N PRO A 57 0.44 23.76 -8.33
CA PRO A 57 -0.95 23.63 -7.85
C PRO A 57 -1.50 22.19 -7.95
N ALA A 58 -1.13 21.44 -8.99
CA ALA A 58 -1.54 20.05 -9.17
C ALA A 58 -1.13 19.15 -7.98
N PHE A 59 0.01 19.41 -7.31
CA PHE A 59 0.44 18.70 -6.11
C PHE A 59 -0.62 18.78 -5.00
N TRP A 60 -1.07 19.98 -4.69
CA TRP A 60 -2.03 20.21 -3.63
C TRP A 60 -3.41 19.62 -3.94
N VAL A 61 -3.87 19.77 -5.19
CA VAL A 61 -5.15 19.17 -5.61
C VAL A 61 -5.10 17.65 -5.52
N ALA A 62 -4.05 17.00 -6.04
CA ALA A 62 -3.92 15.56 -5.99
C ALA A 62 -3.86 15.03 -4.55
N ASN A 63 -3.04 15.66 -3.71
CA ASN A 63 -2.92 15.25 -2.31
C ASN A 63 -4.19 15.51 -1.49
N SER A 64 -4.95 16.56 -1.80
CA SER A 64 -6.27 16.79 -1.21
C SER A 64 -7.26 15.69 -1.62
N THR A 65 -7.28 15.29 -2.89
CA THR A 65 -8.16 14.18 -3.32
C THR A 65 -7.77 12.84 -2.67
N GLU A 66 -6.46 12.62 -2.43
CA GLU A 66 -5.98 11.43 -1.69
C GLU A 66 -6.50 11.40 -0.25
N ILE A 67 -6.45 12.52 0.49
CA ILE A 67 -6.96 12.56 1.88
C ILE A 67 -8.42 12.10 1.92
N PHE A 68 -9.28 12.68 1.09
CA PHE A 68 -10.72 12.36 1.10
C PHE A 68 -10.98 10.92 0.65
N GLU A 69 -10.20 10.43 -0.30
CA GLU A 69 -10.28 9.03 -0.72
C GLU A 69 -9.81 8.10 0.41
N ARG A 70 -8.74 8.45 1.14
CA ARG A 70 -8.29 7.69 2.32
C ARG A 70 -9.31 7.71 3.45
N ILE A 71 -9.94 8.84 3.73
CA ILE A 71 -11.04 8.94 4.70
C ILE A 71 -12.17 7.97 4.32
N ALA A 72 -12.58 7.97 3.05
CA ALA A 72 -13.60 7.06 2.55
C ALA A 72 -13.18 5.59 2.67
N TYR A 73 -11.97 5.25 2.23
CA TYR A 73 -11.44 3.88 2.28
C TYR A 73 -11.31 3.34 3.70
N TYR A 74 -10.62 4.06 4.59
CA TYR A 74 -10.41 3.60 5.97
C TYR A 74 -11.68 3.65 6.80
N GLY A 75 -12.55 4.64 6.57
CA GLY A 75 -13.85 4.71 7.24
C GLY A 75 -14.75 3.53 6.87
N THR A 76 -14.81 3.17 5.58
CA THR A 76 -15.60 2.01 5.12
C THR A 76 -14.97 0.69 5.56
N THR A 77 -13.64 0.56 5.49
CA THR A 77 -12.93 -0.66 5.92
C THR A 77 -13.10 -0.91 7.42
N ALA A 78 -13.13 0.15 8.24
CA ALA A 78 -13.32 0.03 9.69
C ALA A 78 -14.65 -0.61 10.10
N VAL A 79 -15.69 -0.43 9.29
CA VAL A 79 -17.02 -0.99 9.57
C VAL A 79 -17.38 -2.19 8.73
N LEU A 80 -16.60 -2.50 7.68
CA LEU A 80 -16.97 -3.50 6.67
C LEU A 80 -17.20 -4.89 7.26
N ALA A 81 -16.27 -5.39 8.08
CA ALA A 81 -16.40 -6.73 8.68
C ALA A 81 -17.63 -6.82 9.59
N ILE A 82 -17.88 -5.79 10.39
CA ILE A 82 -19.06 -5.69 11.27
C ILE A 82 -20.34 -5.62 10.44
N TYR A 83 -20.36 -4.81 9.38
CA TYR A 83 -21.51 -4.69 8.48
C TYR A 83 -21.91 -6.02 7.84
N LEU A 84 -20.93 -6.75 7.30
CA LEU A 84 -21.18 -8.05 6.68
C LEU A 84 -21.66 -9.09 7.69
N ASN A 85 -21.10 -9.09 8.90
CA ASN A 85 -21.42 -10.09 9.91
C ASN A 85 -22.71 -9.76 10.70
N GLU A 86 -22.84 -8.52 11.20
CA GLU A 86 -23.96 -8.16 12.08
C GLU A 86 -25.23 -7.72 11.31
N GLN A 87 -25.10 -7.00 10.18
CA GLN A 87 -26.25 -6.51 9.42
C GLN A 87 -26.69 -7.44 8.30
N LEU A 88 -25.74 -8.00 7.56
CA LEU A 88 -26.05 -8.95 6.49
C LEU A 88 -26.10 -10.40 6.98
N HIS A 89 -25.79 -10.64 8.26
CA HIS A 89 -25.83 -11.94 8.93
C HIS A 89 -24.96 -13.00 8.25
N PHE A 90 -23.86 -12.60 7.62
CA PHE A 90 -22.90 -13.54 7.05
C PHE A 90 -22.07 -14.19 8.17
N SER A 91 -21.71 -15.45 7.98
CA SER A 91 -20.77 -16.13 8.89
C SER A 91 -19.44 -15.39 8.96
N ALA A 92 -18.67 -15.59 10.03
CA ALA A 92 -17.33 -15.02 10.15
C ALA A 92 -16.42 -15.47 9.00
N GLU A 93 -16.57 -16.73 8.56
CA GLU A 93 -15.80 -17.30 7.44
C GLU A 93 -16.12 -16.61 6.12
N LEU A 94 -17.42 -16.44 5.79
CA LEU A 94 -17.83 -15.76 4.56
C LEU A 94 -17.42 -14.28 4.60
N THR A 95 -17.58 -13.63 5.75
CA THR A 95 -17.13 -12.25 5.97
C THR A 95 -15.62 -12.13 5.72
N GLY A 96 -14.81 -13.01 6.30
CA GLY A 96 -13.38 -13.04 6.09
C GLY A 96 -13.01 -13.25 4.61
N TRP A 97 -13.69 -14.17 3.92
CA TRP A 97 -13.45 -14.42 2.50
C TRP A 97 -13.79 -13.21 1.63
N LEU A 98 -14.91 -12.53 1.87
CA LEU A 98 -15.32 -11.34 1.14
C LEU A 98 -14.35 -10.17 1.37
N VAL A 99 -13.98 -9.90 2.63
CA VAL A 99 -13.04 -8.82 2.99
C VAL A 99 -11.64 -9.12 2.45
N GLY A 100 -11.18 -10.36 2.53
CA GLY A 100 -9.89 -10.78 1.98
C GLY A 100 -9.82 -10.61 0.47
N THR A 101 -10.88 -10.99 -0.25
CA THR A 101 -10.96 -10.82 -1.71
C THR A 101 -10.99 -9.34 -2.11
N PHE A 102 -11.74 -8.52 -1.38
CA PHE A 102 -11.72 -7.06 -1.55
C PHE A 102 -10.30 -6.50 -1.39
N GLY A 103 -9.61 -6.86 -0.30
CA GLY A 103 -8.25 -6.42 -0.05
C GLY A 103 -7.23 -6.88 -1.10
N LEU A 104 -7.37 -8.12 -1.60
CA LEU A 104 -6.55 -8.61 -2.72
C LEU A 104 -6.63 -7.66 -3.92
N VAL A 105 -7.84 -7.31 -4.33
CA VAL A 105 -8.05 -6.46 -5.51
C VAL A 105 -7.51 -5.05 -5.27
N VAL A 106 -7.82 -4.45 -4.11
CA VAL A 106 -7.36 -3.10 -3.74
C VAL A 106 -5.83 -2.97 -3.80
N TRP A 107 -5.10 -3.99 -3.35
CA TRP A 107 -3.64 -3.92 -3.25
C TRP A 107 -2.89 -4.55 -4.43
N PHE A 108 -3.57 -5.38 -5.23
CA PHE A 108 -2.99 -5.91 -6.46
C PHE A 108 -3.07 -4.92 -7.62
N LEU A 109 -4.19 -4.21 -7.76
CA LEU A 109 -4.44 -3.33 -8.90
C LEU A 109 -3.47 -2.14 -9.06
N PRO A 110 -2.88 -1.53 -7.99
CA PRO A 110 -1.89 -0.47 -8.16
C PRO A 110 -0.70 -0.88 -9.03
N ILE A 111 -0.37 -2.17 -9.09
CA ILE A 111 0.70 -2.72 -9.94
C ILE A 111 0.41 -2.43 -11.43
N LEU A 112 -0.86 -2.50 -11.83
CA LEU A 112 -1.32 -2.26 -13.20
C LEU A 112 -1.82 -0.83 -13.41
N GLY A 113 -2.34 -0.22 -12.36
CA GLY A 113 -2.99 1.09 -12.40
C GLY A 113 -2.06 2.21 -12.85
N GLY A 114 -0.78 2.14 -12.52
CA GLY A 114 0.22 3.08 -13.02
C GLY A 114 0.32 3.08 -14.54
N THR A 115 0.33 1.90 -15.17
CA THR A 115 0.35 1.75 -16.63
C THR A 115 -0.91 2.33 -17.30
N LEU A 116 -2.08 2.09 -16.69
CA LEU A 116 -3.35 2.64 -17.16
C LEU A 116 -3.36 4.17 -17.02
N ALA A 117 -2.93 4.68 -15.87
CA ALA A 117 -2.85 6.11 -15.59
C ALA A 117 -1.92 6.83 -16.55
N ASP A 118 -0.77 6.24 -16.85
CA ASP A 118 0.19 6.77 -17.82
C ASP A 118 -0.35 6.78 -19.26
N ARG A 119 -1.21 5.83 -19.62
CA ARG A 119 -1.79 5.72 -20.95
C ARG A 119 -2.93 6.70 -21.20
N PHE A 120 -3.83 6.85 -20.20
CA PHE A 120 -5.05 7.65 -20.37
C PHE A 120 -4.89 9.09 -19.85
N GLY A 121 -3.80 9.38 -19.14
CA GLY A 121 -3.55 10.64 -18.42
C GLY A 121 -4.13 10.58 -17.01
N PHE A 122 -3.45 11.21 -16.07
CA PHE A 122 -3.80 11.15 -14.64
C PHE A 122 -5.17 11.78 -14.35
N ARG A 123 -5.51 12.89 -15.01
CA ARG A 123 -6.81 13.53 -14.80
C ARG A 123 -7.98 12.61 -15.13
N ARG A 124 -7.96 11.97 -16.31
CA ARG A 124 -9.04 11.10 -16.75
C ARG A 124 -9.09 9.83 -15.89
N ALA A 125 -7.93 9.28 -15.55
CA ALA A 125 -7.82 8.10 -14.69
C ALA A 125 -8.40 8.36 -13.29
N LEU A 126 -8.07 9.50 -12.65
CA LEU A 126 -8.62 9.90 -11.35
C LEU A 126 -10.14 10.10 -11.41
N MET A 127 -10.65 10.81 -12.43
CA MET A 127 -12.10 11.00 -12.60
C MET A 127 -12.85 9.68 -12.73
N PHE A 128 -12.33 8.75 -13.54
CA PHE A 128 -12.90 7.42 -13.69
C PHE A 128 -12.87 6.64 -12.36
N ALA A 129 -11.75 6.66 -11.64
CA ALA A 129 -11.61 5.99 -10.36
C ALA A 129 -12.62 6.53 -9.33
N PHE A 130 -12.76 7.86 -9.22
CA PHE A 130 -13.71 8.46 -8.28
C PHE A 130 -15.17 8.15 -8.63
N LEU A 131 -15.55 8.11 -9.90
CA LEU A 131 -16.91 7.71 -10.32
C LEU A 131 -17.20 6.24 -9.97
N ILE A 132 -16.26 5.34 -10.24
CA ILE A 132 -16.42 3.92 -9.91
C ILE A 132 -16.50 3.72 -8.39
N MET A 133 -15.65 4.38 -7.62
CA MET A 133 -15.71 4.30 -6.15
C MET A 133 -17.02 4.86 -5.62
N THR A 134 -17.50 5.98 -6.17
CA THR A 134 -18.81 6.55 -5.81
C THR A 134 -19.92 5.53 -6.02
N LEU A 135 -19.97 4.90 -7.20
CA LEU A 135 -20.96 3.88 -7.51
C LEU A 135 -20.86 2.70 -6.52
N GLY A 136 -19.65 2.18 -6.28
CA GLY A 136 -19.46 1.05 -5.40
C GLY A 136 -19.85 1.32 -3.95
N TYR A 137 -19.42 2.45 -3.39
CA TYR A 137 -19.82 2.83 -2.03
C TYR A 137 -21.32 3.15 -1.92
N PHE A 138 -21.93 3.78 -2.93
CA PHE A 138 -23.37 4.01 -2.96
C PHE A 138 -24.15 2.68 -2.97
N LEU A 139 -23.73 1.71 -3.78
CA LEU A 139 -24.36 0.40 -3.82
C LEU A 139 -24.20 -0.36 -2.50
N LEU A 140 -23.00 -0.33 -1.87
CA LEU A 140 -22.79 -0.91 -0.54
C LEU A 140 -23.71 -0.27 0.52
N GLY A 141 -23.82 1.05 0.51
CA GLY A 141 -24.72 1.78 1.42
C GLY A 141 -26.21 1.65 1.08
N SER A 142 -26.57 0.88 0.08
CA SER A 142 -27.96 0.71 -0.37
C SER A 142 -28.42 -0.75 -0.36
N LEU A 143 -27.62 -1.68 0.18
CA LEU A 143 -27.93 -3.12 0.15
C LEU A 143 -29.23 -3.49 0.88
N SER A 144 -29.61 -2.74 1.92
CA SER A 144 -30.90 -2.94 2.62
C SER A 144 -32.06 -2.13 2.02
N ALA A 145 -31.81 -1.37 0.93
CA ALA A 145 -32.86 -0.58 0.30
C ALA A 145 -33.88 -1.47 -0.43
N PRO A 146 -35.20 -1.10 -0.44
CA PRO A 146 -36.25 -1.92 -1.04
C PRO A 146 -35.98 -2.28 -2.53
N TRP A 147 -35.39 -1.37 -3.30
CA TRP A 147 -35.09 -1.59 -4.71
C TRP A 147 -33.97 -2.63 -4.95
N MET A 148 -33.17 -2.94 -3.92
CA MET A 148 -32.15 -4.01 -4.00
C MET A 148 -32.69 -5.41 -3.71
N HIS A 149 -33.87 -5.53 -3.11
CA HIS A 149 -34.42 -6.82 -2.68
C HIS A 149 -34.61 -7.79 -3.85
N SER A 150 -35.14 -7.32 -4.97
CA SER A 150 -35.31 -8.16 -6.18
C SER A 150 -33.96 -8.63 -6.73
N LEU A 151 -32.95 -7.77 -6.72
CA LEU A 151 -31.62 -8.10 -7.21
C LEU A 151 -30.92 -9.10 -6.26
N ARG A 152 -31.08 -8.93 -4.95
CA ARG A 152 -30.57 -9.85 -3.92
C ARG A 152 -31.23 -11.25 -4.08
N ALA A 153 -32.51 -11.29 -4.29
CA ALA A 153 -33.23 -12.55 -4.52
C ALA A 153 -32.82 -13.25 -5.82
N ALA A 154 -32.54 -12.49 -6.88
CA ALA A 154 -32.16 -13.05 -8.19
C ALA A 154 -30.71 -13.56 -8.25
N ILE A 155 -29.75 -12.84 -7.64
CA ILE A 155 -28.31 -13.16 -7.73
C ILE A 155 -27.84 -13.97 -6.50
N GLY A 156 -28.52 -13.79 -5.36
CA GLY A 156 -28.09 -14.27 -4.05
C GLY A 156 -27.10 -13.32 -3.37
N ASP A 157 -27.30 -13.13 -2.07
CA ASP A 157 -26.57 -12.11 -1.26
C ASP A 157 -25.05 -12.22 -1.37
N LYS A 158 -24.51 -13.43 -1.30
CA LYS A 158 -23.05 -13.66 -1.37
C LYS A 158 -22.44 -13.11 -2.66
N TRP A 159 -23.03 -13.43 -3.81
CA TRP A 159 -22.45 -13.07 -5.11
C TRP A 159 -22.70 -11.61 -5.45
N LEU A 160 -23.85 -11.08 -5.06
CA LEU A 160 -24.16 -9.67 -5.22
C LEU A 160 -23.22 -8.79 -4.40
N VAL A 161 -23.03 -9.12 -3.12
CA VAL A 161 -22.13 -8.37 -2.24
C VAL A 161 -20.68 -8.46 -2.73
N LEU A 162 -20.23 -9.65 -3.17
CA LEU A 162 -18.91 -9.78 -3.77
C LEU A 162 -18.76 -8.87 -4.99
N GLY A 163 -19.73 -8.90 -5.93
CA GLY A 163 -19.68 -8.06 -7.14
C GLY A 163 -19.64 -6.57 -6.78
N ILE A 164 -20.47 -6.13 -5.83
CA ILE A 164 -20.51 -4.73 -5.39
C ILE A 164 -19.20 -4.32 -4.71
N LEU A 165 -18.59 -5.19 -3.88
CA LEU A 165 -17.31 -4.93 -3.24
C LEU A 165 -16.16 -4.76 -4.25
N MET A 166 -16.21 -5.47 -5.37
CA MET A 166 -15.18 -5.36 -6.41
C MET A 166 -15.19 -3.98 -7.09
N ILE A 167 -16.35 -3.30 -7.14
CA ILE A 167 -16.47 -1.99 -7.82
C ILE A 167 -15.58 -0.92 -7.13
N PRO A 168 -15.74 -0.61 -5.83
CA PRO A 168 -14.89 0.39 -5.19
C PRO A 168 -13.44 -0.07 -5.05
N ALA A 169 -13.17 -1.40 -5.05
CA ALA A 169 -11.81 -1.94 -5.00
C ALA A 169 -10.95 -1.53 -6.21
N LEU A 170 -11.56 -1.22 -7.35
CA LEU A 170 -10.85 -0.77 -8.55
C LEU A 170 -10.23 0.62 -8.39
N GLY A 171 -10.85 1.49 -7.59
CA GLY A 171 -10.46 2.90 -7.47
C GLY A 171 -9.06 3.13 -6.90
N PRO A 172 -8.72 2.61 -5.71
CA PRO A 172 -7.41 2.79 -5.08
C PRO A 172 -6.26 2.31 -5.97
N GLY A 173 -6.51 1.30 -6.81
CA GLY A 173 -5.55 0.80 -7.79
C GLY A 173 -5.10 1.84 -8.79
N VAL A 174 -5.96 2.81 -9.10
CA VAL A 174 -5.67 3.90 -10.04
C VAL A 174 -5.28 5.18 -9.29
N VAL A 175 -5.95 5.50 -8.18
CA VAL A 175 -5.71 6.74 -7.44
C VAL A 175 -4.29 6.81 -6.91
N LYS A 176 -3.79 5.76 -6.25
CA LYS A 176 -2.44 5.72 -5.66
C LYS A 176 -1.32 6.04 -6.66
N PRO A 177 -1.20 5.37 -7.82
CA PRO A 177 -0.15 5.70 -8.77
C PRO A 177 -0.32 7.09 -9.40
N CYS A 178 -1.55 7.57 -9.59
CA CYS A 178 -1.81 8.92 -10.10
C CYS A 178 -1.33 10.00 -9.12
N VAL A 179 -1.65 9.87 -7.84
CA VAL A 179 -1.27 10.85 -6.82
C VAL A 179 0.24 10.80 -6.55
N ALA A 180 0.82 9.61 -6.43
CA ALA A 180 2.28 9.45 -6.29
C ALA A 180 3.03 10.00 -7.52
N GLY A 181 2.54 9.72 -8.74
CA GLY A 181 3.08 10.25 -9.98
C GLY A 181 2.95 11.77 -10.09
N THR A 182 1.82 12.34 -9.65
CA THR A 182 1.62 13.80 -9.57
C THR A 182 2.58 14.41 -8.55
N THR A 183 2.72 13.80 -7.37
CA THR A 183 3.66 14.25 -6.33
C THR A 183 5.09 14.31 -6.89
N ALA A 184 5.52 13.29 -7.64
CA ALA A 184 6.84 13.27 -8.26
C ALA A 184 7.02 14.38 -9.31
N ARG A 185 6.02 14.60 -10.21
CA ARG A 185 6.10 15.54 -11.34
C ARG A 185 5.81 16.99 -10.97
N ALA A 186 4.98 17.20 -9.95
CA ALA A 186 4.55 18.52 -9.50
C ALA A 186 5.43 19.08 -8.38
N SER A 187 6.50 18.38 -7.97
CA SER A 187 7.49 18.82 -6.99
C SER A 187 8.82 19.12 -7.66
N ARG A 188 9.43 20.27 -7.37
CA ARG A 188 10.82 20.55 -7.77
C ARG A 188 11.76 19.52 -7.15
N GLU A 189 12.89 19.25 -7.78
CA GLU A 189 13.85 18.23 -7.36
C GLU A 189 14.33 18.39 -5.91
N ASN A 190 14.63 19.64 -5.50
CA ASN A 190 15.10 19.97 -4.14
C ASN A 190 14.06 19.73 -3.03
N VAL A 191 12.75 19.72 -3.35
CA VAL A 191 11.66 19.49 -2.37
C VAL A 191 10.88 18.20 -2.62
N ARG A 192 11.26 17.40 -3.61
CA ARG A 192 10.53 16.16 -3.97
C ARG A 192 10.44 15.17 -2.81
N SER A 193 11.52 15.00 -2.05
CA SER A 193 11.52 14.14 -0.85
C SER A 193 10.52 14.63 0.20
N LEU A 194 10.46 15.95 0.42
CA LEU A 194 9.46 16.56 1.30
C LEU A 194 8.04 16.33 0.77
N GLY A 195 7.84 16.43 -0.55
CA GLY A 195 6.55 16.13 -1.20
C GLY A 195 6.03 14.74 -0.90
N PHE A 196 6.89 13.71 -0.97
CA PHE A 196 6.53 12.35 -0.58
C PHE A 196 6.28 12.20 0.92
N SER A 197 7.00 12.94 1.76
CA SER A 197 6.74 12.95 3.21
C SER A 197 5.37 13.57 3.53
N ILE A 198 5.00 14.65 2.86
CA ILE A 198 3.66 15.27 2.95
C ILE A 198 2.61 14.26 2.50
N TYR A 199 2.77 13.66 1.33
CA TYR A 199 1.86 12.62 0.80
C TYR A 199 1.62 11.51 1.83
N TYR A 200 2.69 10.93 2.38
CA TYR A 200 2.57 9.84 3.36
C TYR A 200 1.87 10.28 4.66
N THR A 201 2.17 11.50 5.14
CA THR A 201 1.49 12.06 6.31
C THR A 201 -0.01 12.24 6.05
N LEU A 202 -0.39 12.74 4.88
CA LEU A 202 -1.79 12.96 4.50
C LEU A 202 -2.56 11.64 4.36
N VAL A 203 -1.91 10.57 3.87
CA VAL A 203 -2.49 9.21 3.86
C VAL A 203 -2.85 8.75 5.28
N ASN A 204 -1.95 8.95 6.25
CA ASN A 204 -2.20 8.56 7.64
C ASN A 204 -3.22 9.47 8.34
N ILE A 205 -3.25 10.76 8.01
CA ILE A 205 -4.32 11.66 8.48
C ILE A 205 -5.68 11.15 8.00
N GLY A 206 -5.79 10.79 6.71
CA GLY A 206 -7.01 10.19 6.18
C GLY A 206 -7.35 8.87 6.85
N GLY A 207 -6.32 8.04 7.13
CA GLY A 207 -6.46 6.78 7.88
C GLY A 207 -6.97 6.95 9.31
N THR A 208 -6.61 8.06 9.96
CA THR A 208 -7.07 8.40 11.31
C THR A 208 -8.49 8.97 11.29
N ILE A 209 -8.74 9.93 10.40
CA ILE A 209 -10.05 10.62 10.32
C ILE A 209 -11.15 9.67 9.82
N GLY A 210 -10.82 8.73 8.91
CA GLY A 210 -11.81 7.80 8.34
C GLY A 210 -12.57 7.00 9.38
N PRO A 211 -11.93 6.22 10.25
CA PRO A 211 -12.56 5.50 11.35
C PRO A 211 -13.33 6.41 12.31
N ILE A 212 -12.78 7.58 12.66
CA ILE A 212 -13.46 8.57 13.51
C ILE A 212 -14.76 9.04 12.84
N MET A 213 -14.72 9.33 11.54
CA MET A 213 -15.91 9.74 10.79
C MET A 213 -16.94 8.61 10.70
N ALA A 214 -16.50 7.36 10.53
CA ALA A 214 -17.38 6.20 10.55
C ALA A 214 -18.11 6.09 11.89
N PHE A 215 -17.41 6.25 13.01
CA PHE A 215 -18.00 6.30 14.35
C PHE A 215 -19.00 7.45 14.51
N LEU A 216 -18.64 8.67 14.08
CA LEU A 216 -19.52 9.83 14.17
C LEU A 216 -20.81 9.61 13.38
N VAL A 217 -20.73 9.15 12.14
CA VAL A 217 -21.89 8.90 11.27
C VAL A 217 -22.76 7.78 11.82
N ARG A 218 -22.16 6.66 12.21
CA ARG A 218 -22.88 5.46 12.68
C ARG A 218 -23.54 5.69 14.03
N LYS A 219 -22.81 6.23 15.00
CA LYS A 219 -23.22 6.25 16.41
C LYS A 219 -23.68 7.63 16.87
N GLN A 220 -22.90 8.68 16.66
CA GLN A 220 -23.24 10.01 17.18
C GLN A 220 -24.42 10.64 16.43
N LEU A 221 -24.45 10.54 15.10
CA LEU A 221 -25.57 10.99 14.28
C LEU A 221 -26.71 9.96 14.23
N GLY A 222 -26.45 8.72 14.64
CA GLY A 222 -27.46 7.64 14.64
C GLY A 222 -27.92 7.20 13.24
N TRP A 223 -27.15 7.52 12.17
CA TRP A 223 -27.57 7.20 10.80
C TRP A 223 -27.35 5.75 10.39
N GLY A 224 -26.68 4.95 11.24
CA GLY A 224 -26.40 3.54 11.00
C GLY A 224 -25.19 3.31 10.10
N VAL A 225 -24.81 2.02 9.97
CA VAL A 225 -23.56 1.62 9.26
C VAL A 225 -23.65 1.89 7.77
N GLU A 226 -24.77 1.66 7.12
CA GLU A 226 -24.93 1.92 5.68
C GLU A 226 -24.66 3.37 5.30
N SER A 227 -24.98 4.29 6.20
CA SER A 227 -24.73 5.72 5.96
C SER A 227 -23.25 6.06 5.93
N VAL A 228 -22.37 5.25 6.55
CA VAL A 228 -20.91 5.40 6.41
C VAL A 228 -20.50 5.22 4.95
N PHE A 229 -21.03 4.20 4.26
CA PHE A 229 -20.75 3.98 2.83
C PHE A 229 -21.35 5.10 1.96
N ARG A 230 -22.55 5.62 2.30
CA ARG A 230 -23.17 6.75 1.57
C ARG A 230 -22.36 8.04 1.74
N VAL A 231 -21.88 8.33 2.95
CA VAL A 231 -20.99 9.48 3.21
C VAL A 231 -19.67 9.31 2.45
N ALA A 232 -19.10 8.12 2.43
CA ALA A 232 -17.91 7.80 1.63
C ALA A 232 -18.18 8.04 0.14
N ALA A 233 -19.34 7.59 -0.39
CA ALA A 233 -19.74 7.84 -1.78
C ALA A 233 -19.82 9.34 -2.08
N CYS A 234 -20.46 10.14 -1.21
CA CYS A 234 -20.55 11.60 -1.38
C CYS A 234 -19.17 12.26 -1.34
N SER A 235 -18.30 11.84 -0.42
CA SER A 235 -16.94 12.35 -0.29
C SER A 235 -16.13 12.12 -1.56
N VAL A 236 -16.16 10.90 -2.09
CA VAL A 236 -15.41 10.54 -3.32
C VAL A 236 -16.05 11.20 -4.56
N PHE A 237 -17.38 11.34 -4.60
CA PHE A 237 -18.05 12.08 -5.67
C PHE A 237 -17.66 13.56 -5.69
N LEU A 238 -17.50 14.18 -4.53
CA LEU A 238 -16.96 15.53 -4.44
C LEU A 238 -15.55 15.60 -5.04
N MET A 239 -14.71 14.58 -4.83
CA MET A 239 -13.35 14.53 -5.40
C MET A 239 -13.36 14.38 -6.92
N PHE A 240 -14.38 13.76 -7.50
CA PHE A 240 -14.57 13.79 -8.95
C PHE A 240 -14.71 15.24 -9.47
N TRP A 241 -15.55 16.05 -8.82
CA TRP A 241 -15.72 17.46 -9.20
C TRP A 241 -14.48 18.30 -8.95
N VAL A 242 -13.80 18.07 -7.81
CA VAL A 242 -12.51 18.74 -7.52
C VAL A 242 -11.50 18.43 -8.62
N THR A 243 -11.41 17.17 -9.03
CA THR A 243 -10.50 16.74 -10.10
C THR A 243 -10.91 17.37 -11.45
N LEU A 244 -12.20 17.40 -11.76
CA LEU A 244 -12.72 17.95 -13.01
C LEU A 244 -12.42 19.44 -13.14
N PHE A 245 -12.56 20.23 -12.08
CA PHE A 245 -12.42 21.70 -12.18
C PHE A 245 -11.02 22.20 -11.84
N PHE A 246 -10.32 21.57 -10.92
CA PHE A 246 -9.09 22.11 -10.36
C PHE A 246 -7.84 21.33 -10.71
N TYR A 247 -7.95 20.03 -11.06
CA TYR A 247 -6.77 19.25 -11.38
C TYR A 247 -6.27 19.54 -12.80
N ARG A 248 -5.05 20.05 -12.88
CA ARG A 248 -4.31 20.23 -14.14
C ARG A 248 -3.19 19.18 -14.19
N GLU A 249 -3.16 18.42 -15.28
CA GLU A 249 -2.15 17.39 -15.45
C GLU A 249 -0.75 18.01 -15.51
N PRO A 250 0.21 17.56 -14.66
CA PRO A 250 1.57 18.08 -14.73
C PRO A 250 2.23 17.66 -16.04
N VAL A 251 3.06 18.56 -16.59
CA VAL A 251 3.77 18.32 -17.84
C VAL A 251 4.65 17.07 -17.71
N ARG A 252 4.61 16.25 -18.74
CA ARG A 252 5.43 15.03 -18.83
C ARG A 252 6.75 15.44 -19.47
N GLU A 253 7.86 15.27 -18.75
CA GLU A 253 9.20 15.46 -19.29
C GLU A 253 9.64 14.21 -20.07
N GLY A 254 9.87 14.35 -21.38
CA GLY A 254 10.39 13.31 -22.28
C GLY A 254 9.35 12.36 -22.86
N GLU A 255 9.68 11.75 -23.99
CA GLU A 255 8.93 10.66 -24.61
C GLU A 255 9.19 9.35 -23.83
N VAL A 256 8.39 9.07 -22.81
CA VAL A 256 8.41 7.76 -22.15
C VAL A 256 7.45 6.84 -22.91
N GLN A 257 7.98 5.81 -23.55
CA GLN A 257 7.14 4.74 -24.10
C GLN A 257 6.41 4.04 -22.96
N VAL A 258 5.09 4.23 -22.90
CA VAL A 258 4.25 3.57 -21.90
C VAL A 258 4.07 2.11 -22.30
N PRO A 259 4.52 1.15 -21.49
CA PRO A 259 4.32 -0.26 -21.81
C PRO A 259 2.83 -0.58 -21.86
N SER A 260 2.44 -1.53 -22.71
CA SER A 260 1.07 -2.06 -22.66
C SER A 260 0.85 -2.84 -21.35
N VAL A 261 -0.43 -2.99 -20.92
CA VAL A 261 -0.76 -3.78 -19.73
C VAL A 261 -0.20 -5.21 -19.83
N GLY A 262 -0.26 -5.82 -21.04
CA GLY A 262 0.35 -7.13 -21.27
C GLY A 262 1.87 -7.11 -21.12
N ALA A 263 2.55 -6.05 -21.55
CA ALA A 263 4.00 -5.89 -21.35
C ALA A 263 4.33 -5.68 -19.86
N ALA A 264 3.51 -4.92 -19.11
CA ALA A 264 3.69 -4.74 -17.68
C ALA A 264 3.55 -6.08 -16.93
N LEU A 265 2.54 -6.89 -17.25
CA LEU A 265 2.38 -8.24 -16.69
C LEU A 265 3.55 -9.16 -17.05
N LYS A 266 4.00 -9.16 -18.32
CA LYS A 266 5.16 -9.93 -18.76
C LYS A 266 6.43 -9.51 -18.00
N ASN A 267 6.65 -8.23 -17.82
CA ASN A 267 7.77 -7.70 -17.07
C ASN A 267 7.71 -8.10 -15.59
N MET A 268 6.51 -8.09 -14.97
CA MET A 268 6.31 -8.59 -13.62
C MET A 268 6.70 -10.07 -13.51
N VAL A 269 6.29 -10.92 -14.45
CA VAL A 269 6.69 -12.33 -14.48
C VAL A 269 8.21 -12.49 -14.57
N VAL A 270 8.90 -11.61 -15.31
CA VAL A 270 10.38 -11.62 -15.40
C VAL A 270 11.00 -11.34 -14.02
N VAL A 271 10.48 -10.34 -13.28
CA VAL A 271 10.97 -10.02 -11.92
C VAL A 271 10.72 -11.17 -10.96
N LEU A 272 9.58 -11.86 -11.09
CA LEU A 272 9.23 -13.01 -10.24
C LEU A 272 10.07 -14.27 -10.54
N LYS A 273 10.93 -14.27 -11.56
CA LYS A 273 11.97 -15.30 -11.73
C LYS A 273 13.16 -15.12 -10.77
N ASN A 274 13.32 -13.96 -10.17
CA ASN A 274 14.36 -13.73 -9.17
C ASN A 274 13.95 -14.40 -7.84
N PHE A 275 14.43 -15.61 -7.59
CA PHE A 275 14.11 -16.40 -6.41
C PHE A 275 14.34 -15.63 -5.10
N ARG A 276 15.45 -14.91 -4.99
CA ARG A 276 15.77 -14.11 -3.79
C ARG A 276 14.70 -13.04 -3.54
N PHE A 277 14.26 -12.37 -4.59
CA PHE A 277 13.22 -11.36 -4.47
C PHE A 277 11.85 -11.98 -4.13
N VAL A 278 11.49 -13.07 -4.81
CA VAL A 278 10.22 -13.78 -4.54
C VAL A 278 10.16 -14.31 -3.10
N LEU A 279 11.25 -14.90 -2.62
CA LEU A 279 11.33 -15.37 -1.24
C LEU A 279 11.17 -14.21 -0.25
N PHE A 280 11.82 -13.06 -0.50
CA PHE A 280 11.63 -11.85 0.31
C PHE A 280 10.17 -11.39 0.32
N LEU A 281 9.50 -11.34 -0.83
CA LEU A 281 8.08 -11.00 -0.91
C LEU A 281 7.19 -12.00 -0.18
N ALA A 282 7.45 -13.30 -0.32
CA ALA A 282 6.69 -14.35 0.37
C ALA A 282 6.81 -14.24 1.89
N LEU A 283 8.01 -14.01 2.42
CA LEU A 283 8.24 -13.81 3.85
C LEU A 283 7.55 -12.54 4.36
N THR A 284 7.55 -11.48 3.56
CA THR A 284 6.85 -10.23 3.89
C THR A 284 5.33 -10.40 3.90
N SER A 285 4.77 -11.30 3.07
CA SER A 285 3.34 -11.61 3.12
C SER A 285 2.90 -12.12 4.50
N GLY A 286 3.77 -12.84 5.22
CA GLY A 286 3.51 -13.29 6.59
C GLY A 286 3.27 -12.13 7.56
N PHE A 287 4.03 -11.05 7.45
CA PHE A 287 3.76 -9.82 8.22
C PHE A 287 2.38 -9.26 7.90
N PHE A 288 2.01 -9.15 6.63
CA PHE A 288 0.73 -8.59 6.25
C PHE A 288 -0.45 -9.49 6.62
N ILE A 289 -0.28 -10.82 6.70
CA ILE A 289 -1.31 -11.71 7.25
C ILE A 289 -1.63 -11.34 8.71
N VAL A 290 -0.62 -11.04 9.51
CA VAL A 290 -0.76 -10.63 10.91
C VAL A 290 -1.30 -9.21 11.03
N PHE A 291 -0.79 -8.28 10.22
CA PHE A 291 -1.15 -6.87 10.24
C PHE A 291 -2.64 -6.65 9.91
N TRP A 292 -3.17 -7.32 8.90
CA TRP A 292 -4.55 -7.13 8.46
C TRP A 292 -5.59 -7.73 9.41
N GLN A 293 -5.18 -8.52 10.43
CA GLN A 293 -6.11 -9.01 11.44
C GLN A 293 -6.79 -7.88 12.22
N GLN A 294 -6.19 -6.72 12.30
CA GLN A 294 -6.80 -5.55 12.95
C GLN A 294 -8.11 -5.10 12.29
N TYR A 295 -8.25 -5.24 10.97
CA TYR A 295 -9.46 -4.86 10.23
C TYR A 295 -10.42 -6.03 9.99
N ILE A 296 -10.01 -7.27 10.23
CA ILE A 296 -10.78 -8.48 9.91
C ILE A 296 -11.23 -9.19 11.19
N SER A 297 -10.30 -9.79 11.90
CA SER A 297 -10.60 -10.64 13.07
C SER A 297 -10.85 -9.84 14.33
N ALA A 298 -10.11 -8.76 14.57
CA ALA A 298 -10.22 -8.01 15.82
C ALA A 298 -11.60 -7.37 15.98
N PRO A 299 -12.21 -6.75 14.95
CA PRO A 299 -13.58 -6.26 15.05
C PRO A 299 -14.60 -7.36 15.38
N LEU A 300 -14.53 -8.49 14.68
CA LEU A 300 -15.43 -9.63 14.89
C LEU A 300 -15.24 -10.23 16.29
N PHE A 301 -13.98 -10.44 16.69
CA PHE A 301 -13.63 -11.00 18.00
C PHE A 301 -14.12 -10.13 19.15
N ILE A 302 -13.83 -8.83 19.12
CA ILE A 302 -14.21 -7.92 20.19
C ILE A 302 -15.74 -7.82 20.31
N ARG A 303 -16.42 -7.62 19.18
CA ARG A 303 -17.88 -7.48 19.15
C ARG A 303 -18.62 -8.73 19.57
N LYS A 304 -18.10 -9.90 19.23
CA LYS A 304 -18.75 -11.18 19.48
C LYS A 304 -18.44 -11.77 20.87
N PHE A 305 -17.19 -11.62 21.36
CA PHE A 305 -16.71 -12.36 22.54
C PHE A 305 -16.29 -11.49 23.71
N VAL A 306 -16.13 -10.17 23.52
CA VAL A 306 -15.63 -9.28 24.58
C VAL A 306 -16.67 -8.24 24.96
N ASP A 307 -17.08 -7.38 24.03
CA ASP A 307 -18.05 -6.33 24.24
C ASP A 307 -18.82 -6.05 22.94
N SER A 308 -20.09 -6.46 22.94
CA SER A 308 -20.99 -6.27 21.79
C SER A 308 -21.31 -4.80 21.49
N LYS A 309 -21.00 -3.87 22.37
CA LYS A 309 -21.22 -2.43 22.20
C LYS A 309 -19.92 -1.66 21.90
N ALA A 310 -18.77 -2.34 21.83
CA ALA A 310 -17.49 -1.69 21.58
C ALA A 310 -17.49 -0.90 20.27
N ASP A 311 -16.95 0.31 20.31
CA ASP A 311 -16.79 1.18 19.13
C ASP A 311 -15.48 0.86 18.40
N VAL A 312 -15.44 -0.33 17.81
CA VAL A 312 -14.20 -0.86 17.18
C VAL A 312 -13.76 0.02 16.02
N ASP A 313 -14.69 0.63 15.28
CA ASP A 313 -14.41 1.62 14.25
C ASP A 313 -13.55 2.79 14.79
N LEU A 314 -13.91 3.35 15.95
CA LEU A 314 -13.11 4.41 16.58
C LEU A 314 -11.72 3.89 17.05
N ILE A 315 -11.67 2.67 17.59
CA ILE A 315 -10.44 2.06 18.09
C ILE A 315 -9.43 1.87 16.96
N LEU A 316 -9.88 1.56 15.74
CA LEU A 316 -9.02 1.39 14.59
C LEU A 316 -8.27 2.67 14.16
N ALA A 317 -8.67 3.85 14.63
CA ALA A 317 -7.92 5.09 14.44
C ALA A 317 -6.59 5.12 15.22
N VAL A 318 -6.39 4.24 16.21
CA VAL A 318 -5.19 4.20 17.05
C VAL A 318 -3.93 3.92 16.22
N ASP A 319 -4.00 2.96 15.30
CA ASP A 319 -2.87 2.56 14.47
C ASP A 319 -2.35 3.75 13.61
N PRO A 320 -3.11 4.36 12.69
CA PRO A 320 -2.61 5.46 11.87
C PRO A 320 -2.29 6.73 12.68
N ALA A 321 -2.99 6.98 13.80
CA ALA A 321 -2.63 8.08 14.69
C ALA A 321 -1.26 7.86 15.34
N THR A 322 -0.95 6.64 15.75
CA THR A 322 0.36 6.26 16.29
C THR A 322 1.45 6.44 15.22
N VAL A 323 1.17 6.05 13.97
CA VAL A 323 2.10 6.28 12.85
C VAL A 323 2.44 7.76 12.71
N ILE A 324 1.44 8.65 12.71
CA ILE A 324 1.67 10.11 12.60
C ILE A 324 2.58 10.60 13.72
N CYS A 325 2.33 10.18 14.96
CA CYS A 325 3.06 10.66 16.12
C CYS A 325 4.49 10.12 16.20
N PHE A 326 4.74 8.86 15.82
CA PHE A 326 5.97 8.15 16.16
C PHE A 326 6.86 7.79 14.96
N GLN A 327 6.41 7.95 13.69
CA GLN A 327 7.20 7.53 12.52
C GLN A 327 8.57 8.19 12.42
N ILE A 328 8.71 9.49 12.80
CA ILE A 328 9.99 10.21 12.77
C ILE A 328 10.94 9.61 13.80
N LEU A 329 10.43 9.33 14.99
CA LEU A 329 11.19 8.74 16.09
C LEU A 329 11.67 7.32 15.73
N ALA A 330 10.79 6.48 15.22
CA ALA A 330 11.13 5.13 14.76
C ALA A 330 12.19 5.16 13.63
N SER A 331 12.04 6.06 12.67
CA SER A 331 13.03 6.26 11.59
C SER A 331 14.40 6.69 12.14
N TYR A 332 14.42 7.52 13.19
CA TYR A 332 15.66 7.93 13.86
C TYR A 332 16.38 6.74 14.51
N PHE A 333 15.66 5.90 15.25
CA PHE A 333 16.25 4.73 15.92
C PHE A 333 16.70 3.64 14.93
N THR A 334 15.92 3.43 13.87
CA THR A 334 16.21 2.37 12.88
C THR A 334 17.24 2.75 11.83
N ARG A 335 17.62 4.05 11.70
CA ARG A 335 18.48 4.56 10.61
C ARG A 335 19.86 3.89 10.51
N LYS A 336 20.41 3.43 11.65
CA LYS A 336 21.72 2.74 11.71
C LYS A 336 21.61 1.23 11.56
N MET A 337 20.41 0.67 11.55
CA MET A 337 20.18 -0.76 11.39
C MET A 337 20.27 -1.18 9.92
N ALA A 338 20.75 -2.39 9.66
CA ALA A 338 20.61 -3.01 8.34
C ALA A 338 19.12 -3.15 8.01
N ALA A 339 18.73 -2.89 6.74
CA ALA A 339 17.32 -2.85 6.33
C ALA A 339 16.56 -4.12 6.71
N ILE A 340 17.10 -5.29 6.40
CA ILE A 340 16.46 -6.58 6.71
C ILE A 340 16.28 -6.78 8.22
N ARG A 341 17.25 -6.38 9.04
CA ARG A 341 17.13 -6.51 10.50
C ARG A 341 16.04 -5.62 11.08
N ALA A 342 15.90 -4.41 10.57
CA ALA A 342 14.80 -3.52 10.97
C ALA A 342 13.44 -4.09 10.51
N ILE A 343 13.37 -4.70 9.32
CA ILE A 343 12.18 -5.39 8.83
C ILE A 343 11.83 -6.57 9.74
N ALA A 344 12.80 -7.44 10.07
CA ALA A 344 12.57 -8.59 10.95
C ALA A 344 12.14 -8.15 12.36
N LEU A 345 12.73 -7.07 12.89
CA LEU A 345 12.32 -6.48 14.17
C LEU A 345 10.89 -5.96 14.13
N GLY A 346 10.49 -5.25 13.06
CA GLY A 346 9.12 -4.79 12.89
C GLY A 346 8.11 -5.95 12.83
N PHE A 347 8.45 -7.03 12.13
CA PHE A 347 7.64 -8.25 12.10
C PHE A 347 7.49 -8.87 13.48
N LEU A 348 8.58 -8.94 14.25
CA LEU A 348 8.56 -9.49 15.60
C LEU A 348 7.68 -8.65 16.54
N ILE A 349 7.84 -7.32 16.52
CA ILE A 349 7.04 -6.40 17.34
C ILE A 349 5.55 -6.58 17.02
N THR A 350 5.19 -6.53 15.72
CA THR A 350 3.79 -6.71 15.27
C THR A 350 3.25 -8.09 15.65
N GLY A 351 4.03 -9.15 15.49
CA GLY A 351 3.61 -10.51 15.86
C GLY A 351 3.36 -10.66 17.37
N LEU A 352 4.28 -10.15 18.20
CA LEU A 352 4.17 -10.21 19.66
C LEU A 352 3.06 -9.32 20.21
N ALA A 353 2.65 -8.26 19.51
CA ALA A 353 1.57 -7.38 19.95
C ALA A 353 0.26 -8.13 20.26
N TRP A 354 -0.05 -9.16 19.49
CA TRP A 354 -1.28 -9.96 19.64
C TRP A 354 -1.31 -10.85 20.89
N ILE A 355 -0.18 -11.01 21.60
CA ILE A 355 -0.12 -11.69 22.91
C ILE A 355 -1.04 -10.99 23.92
N LEU A 356 -1.19 -9.67 23.85
CA LEU A 356 -2.02 -8.90 24.76
C LEU A 356 -3.48 -9.39 24.72
N LEU A 357 -4.04 -9.61 23.53
CA LEU A 357 -5.37 -10.15 23.33
C LEU A 357 -5.46 -11.67 23.63
N ALA A 358 -4.35 -12.41 23.43
CA ALA A 358 -4.32 -13.83 23.75
C ALA A 358 -4.38 -14.09 25.25
N ILE A 359 -3.76 -13.23 26.07
CA ILE A 359 -3.71 -13.39 27.53
C ILE A 359 -4.91 -12.73 28.19
N HIS A 360 -5.27 -11.51 27.79
CA HIS A 360 -6.34 -10.75 28.43
C HIS A 360 -7.26 -10.07 27.38
N PRO A 361 -8.29 -10.77 26.88
CA PRO A 361 -9.21 -10.23 25.88
C PRO A 361 -10.03 -9.06 26.47
N SER A 362 -9.71 -7.85 26.05
CA SER A 362 -10.44 -6.65 26.44
C SER A 362 -10.27 -5.54 25.41
N VAL A 363 -11.18 -4.55 25.43
CA VAL A 363 -11.08 -3.35 24.59
C VAL A 363 -9.77 -2.59 24.83
N ALA A 364 -9.36 -2.46 26.10
CA ALA A 364 -8.11 -1.80 26.46
C ALA A 364 -6.88 -2.51 25.87
N MET A 365 -6.87 -3.86 25.89
CA MET A 365 -5.80 -4.64 25.29
C MET A 365 -5.82 -4.55 23.76
N LEU A 366 -6.99 -4.40 23.11
CA LEU A 366 -7.03 -4.12 21.68
C LEU A 366 -6.34 -2.79 21.36
N ILE A 367 -6.65 -1.72 22.11
CA ILE A 367 -6.01 -0.40 21.93
C ILE A 367 -4.49 -0.51 22.09
N ALA A 368 -4.02 -1.19 23.14
CA ALA A 368 -2.59 -1.43 23.36
C ALA A 368 -1.97 -2.28 22.23
N THR A 369 -2.68 -3.32 21.76
CA THR A 369 -2.22 -4.14 20.63
C THR A 369 -2.04 -3.29 19.37
N LEU A 370 -3.02 -2.46 19.00
CA LEU A 370 -2.94 -1.61 17.82
C LEU A 370 -1.82 -0.58 17.91
N PHE A 371 -1.60 -0.02 19.10
CA PHE A 371 -0.46 0.86 19.34
C PHE A 371 0.87 0.14 19.07
N VAL A 372 1.06 -1.08 19.59
CA VAL A 372 2.28 -1.86 19.39
C VAL A 372 2.40 -2.34 17.93
N VAL A 373 1.30 -2.71 17.28
CA VAL A 373 1.25 -3.05 15.86
C VAL A 373 1.77 -1.89 15.01
N ALA A 374 1.30 -0.67 15.27
CA ALA A 374 1.75 0.54 14.59
C ALA A 374 3.27 0.80 14.78
N ILE A 375 3.80 0.58 15.99
CA ILE A 375 5.26 0.67 16.25
C ILE A 375 6.03 -0.36 15.40
N GLY A 376 5.52 -1.57 15.28
CA GLY A 376 6.10 -2.60 14.40
C GLY A 376 6.04 -2.18 12.92
N GLU A 377 4.92 -1.63 12.46
CA GLU A 377 4.74 -1.13 11.10
C GLU A 377 5.77 -0.04 10.76
N ILE A 378 5.84 1.04 11.54
CA ILE A 378 6.77 2.15 11.27
C ILE A 378 8.23 1.75 11.38
N THR A 379 8.56 0.69 12.14
CA THR A 379 9.91 0.14 12.25
C THR A 379 10.36 -0.48 10.92
N GLN A 380 9.43 -1.12 10.17
CA GLN A 380 9.76 -1.87 8.96
C GLN A 380 9.46 -1.13 7.66
N VAL A 381 8.39 -0.31 7.57
CA VAL A 381 7.85 0.16 6.30
C VAL A 381 8.84 0.96 5.45
N SER A 382 9.58 1.89 6.05
CA SER A 382 10.58 2.70 5.34
C SER A 382 11.76 1.84 4.85
N ARG A 383 12.13 0.81 5.61
CA ARG A 383 13.22 -0.12 5.29
C ARG A 383 12.83 -1.14 4.24
N TYR A 384 11.55 -1.51 4.18
CA TYR A 384 10.99 -2.38 3.17
C TYR A 384 11.18 -1.80 1.77
N TYR A 385 10.75 -0.55 1.55
CA TYR A 385 10.91 0.11 0.24
C TYR A 385 12.38 0.41 -0.10
N ASP A 386 13.20 0.82 0.88
CA ASP A 386 14.65 1.02 0.70
C ASP A 386 15.33 -0.28 0.24
N TYR A 387 15.01 -1.41 0.88
CA TYR A 387 15.59 -2.70 0.50
C TYR A 387 15.20 -3.12 -0.92
N ILE A 388 13.91 -3.01 -1.30
CA ILE A 388 13.46 -3.34 -2.65
C ILE A 388 14.17 -2.47 -3.70
N SER A 389 14.32 -1.17 -3.44
CA SER A 389 14.97 -0.26 -4.37
C SER A 389 16.45 -0.61 -4.61
N ARG A 390 17.14 -1.10 -3.58
CA ARG A 390 18.56 -1.54 -3.67
C ARG A 390 18.71 -2.93 -4.29
N LEU A 391 17.71 -3.79 -4.13
CA LEU A 391 17.72 -5.14 -4.71
C LEU A 391 17.48 -5.10 -6.23
N ALA A 392 16.81 -4.05 -6.71
CA ALA A 392 16.49 -3.89 -8.12
C ALA A 392 17.73 -3.64 -8.98
N PRO A 393 17.91 -4.37 -10.11
CA PRO A 393 18.95 -4.05 -11.10
C PRO A 393 18.81 -2.63 -11.64
N SER A 394 19.91 -2.05 -12.10
CA SER A 394 19.93 -0.72 -12.71
C SER A 394 18.89 -0.62 -13.84
N GLY A 395 18.04 0.40 -13.79
CA GLY A 395 16.97 0.63 -14.77
C GLY A 395 15.68 -0.19 -14.54
N GLN A 396 15.62 -1.07 -13.51
CA GLN A 396 14.44 -1.87 -13.20
C GLN A 396 13.76 -1.49 -11.86
N GLN A 397 14.20 -0.42 -11.20
CA GLN A 397 13.70 -0.02 -9.89
C GLN A 397 12.16 0.15 -9.87
N GLY A 398 11.59 0.80 -10.89
CA GLY A 398 10.13 0.98 -10.98
C GLY A 398 9.36 -0.32 -11.05
N LEU A 399 9.91 -1.32 -11.74
CA LEU A 399 9.30 -2.64 -11.89
C LEU A 399 9.30 -3.43 -10.56
N TYR A 400 10.44 -3.42 -9.84
CA TYR A 400 10.56 -4.04 -8.52
C TYR A 400 9.69 -3.34 -7.49
N MET A 401 9.62 -1.99 -7.51
CA MET A 401 8.75 -1.21 -6.66
C MET A 401 7.25 -1.46 -6.93
N GLY A 402 6.86 -1.72 -8.18
CA GLY A 402 5.52 -2.18 -8.51
C GLY A 402 5.17 -3.51 -7.82
N CYS A 403 6.10 -4.47 -7.81
CA CYS A 403 5.92 -5.75 -7.12
C CYS A 403 5.88 -5.64 -5.58
N ALA A 404 6.26 -4.49 -5.00
CA ALA A 404 6.19 -4.26 -3.55
C ALA A 404 4.76 -4.34 -2.98
N PHE A 405 3.74 -4.18 -3.81
CA PHE A 405 2.34 -4.33 -3.38
C PHE A 405 1.87 -5.79 -3.30
N LEU A 406 2.58 -6.74 -3.93
CA LEU A 406 2.20 -8.16 -3.92
C LEU A 406 2.08 -8.76 -2.51
N PRO A 407 3.05 -8.58 -1.60
CA PRO A 407 2.93 -9.11 -0.24
C PRO A 407 1.72 -8.55 0.53
N ILE A 408 1.38 -7.29 0.27
CA ILE A 408 0.23 -6.64 0.90
C ILE A 408 -1.06 -7.30 0.40
N ALA A 409 -1.18 -7.47 -0.93
CA ALA A 409 -2.33 -8.11 -1.57
C ALA A 409 -2.52 -9.56 -1.12
N VAL A 410 -1.43 -10.36 -1.16
CA VAL A 410 -1.45 -11.77 -0.72
C VAL A 410 -1.73 -11.87 0.77
N GLY A 411 -1.08 -11.04 1.58
CA GLY A 411 -1.27 -11.02 3.03
C GLY A 411 -2.71 -10.69 3.41
N TYR A 412 -3.31 -9.69 2.76
CA TYR A 412 -4.72 -9.33 2.99
C TYR A 412 -5.67 -10.47 2.58
N PHE A 413 -5.43 -11.06 1.40
CA PHE A 413 -6.25 -12.17 0.91
C PHE A 413 -6.21 -13.38 1.84
N VAL A 414 -5.04 -13.76 2.33
CA VAL A 414 -4.89 -14.89 3.27
C VAL A 414 -5.44 -14.54 4.65
N ALA A 415 -5.24 -13.29 5.11
CA ALA A 415 -5.72 -12.82 6.41
C ALA A 415 -7.25 -12.94 6.54
N GLY A 416 -7.99 -12.69 5.45
CA GLY A 416 -9.45 -12.76 5.45
C GLY A 416 -10.00 -14.14 5.81
N PRO A 417 -9.83 -15.15 4.96
CA PRO A 417 -10.30 -16.52 5.23
C PRO A 417 -9.71 -17.10 6.53
N LEU A 418 -8.42 -16.86 6.79
CA LEU A 418 -7.77 -17.31 8.02
C LEU A 418 -8.46 -16.70 9.24
N GLY A 419 -8.67 -15.38 9.25
CA GLY A 419 -9.29 -14.69 10.37
C GLY A 419 -10.72 -15.15 10.61
N GLY A 420 -11.52 -15.27 9.55
CA GLY A 420 -12.90 -15.80 9.64
C GLY A 420 -12.93 -17.22 10.18
N TYR A 421 -12.06 -18.10 9.68
CA TYR A 421 -11.91 -19.47 10.18
C TYR A 421 -11.51 -19.49 11.67
N LEU A 422 -10.53 -18.70 12.07
CA LEU A 422 -10.06 -18.69 13.45
C LEU A 422 -11.14 -18.20 14.42
N VAL A 423 -11.88 -17.14 14.04
CA VAL A 423 -13.02 -16.64 14.83
C VAL A 423 -14.09 -17.72 15.01
N HIS A 424 -14.46 -18.43 13.93
CA HIS A 424 -15.42 -19.52 13.99
C HIS A 424 -14.89 -20.70 14.78
N HIS A 425 -13.73 -21.22 14.42
CA HIS A 425 -13.20 -22.45 15.03
C HIS A 425 -12.90 -22.31 16.51
N PHE A 426 -12.16 -21.28 16.92
CA PHE A 426 -11.82 -21.06 18.33
C PHE A 426 -12.97 -20.46 19.13
N GLY A 427 -13.82 -19.64 18.51
CA GLY A 427 -14.94 -18.99 19.17
C GLY A 427 -16.18 -19.87 19.27
N ASP A 428 -16.68 -20.35 18.13
CA ASP A 428 -17.97 -21.04 18.07
C ASP A 428 -17.84 -22.56 18.36
N VAL A 429 -16.77 -23.20 17.85
CA VAL A 429 -16.61 -24.64 17.98
C VAL A 429 -15.90 -25.01 19.30
N LEU A 430 -14.76 -24.40 19.58
CA LEU A 430 -13.97 -24.71 20.78
C LEU A 430 -14.35 -23.93 22.02
N HIS A 431 -15.15 -22.88 21.89
CA HIS A 431 -15.54 -21.96 22.99
C HIS A 431 -14.32 -21.39 23.76
N ARG A 432 -13.21 -21.17 23.06
CA ARG A 432 -11.96 -20.60 23.59
C ARG A 432 -11.43 -19.48 22.68
N PRO A 433 -12.20 -18.40 22.47
CA PRO A 433 -11.95 -17.41 21.43
C PRO A 433 -10.56 -16.75 21.54
N ALA A 434 -10.05 -16.51 22.75
CA ALA A 434 -8.73 -15.89 22.93
C ALA A 434 -7.56 -16.73 22.37
N GLN A 435 -7.72 -18.04 22.26
CA GLN A 435 -6.64 -18.92 21.77
C GLN A 435 -6.32 -18.69 20.28
N MET A 436 -7.25 -18.14 19.50
CA MET A 436 -6.99 -17.80 18.11
C MET A 436 -5.78 -16.86 17.94
N TRP A 437 -5.55 -15.97 18.89
CA TRP A 437 -4.48 -14.99 18.82
C TRP A 437 -3.09 -15.62 18.92
N TRP A 438 -2.95 -16.78 19.58
CA TRP A 438 -1.68 -17.53 19.58
C TRP A 438 -1.28 -18.01 18.20
N VAL A 439 -2.24 -18.32 17.33
CA VAL A 439 -1.96 -18.67 15.92
C VAL A 439 -1.40 -17.44 15.19
N ILE A 440 -1.98 -16.27 15.41
CA ILE A 440 -1.49 -15.01 14.81
C ILE A 440 -0.10 -14.65 15.33
N VAL A 441 0.15 -14.80 16.63
CA VAL A 441 1.48 -14.65 17.24
C VAL A 441 2.48 -15.59 16.58
N ALA A 442 2.14 -16.87 16.44
CA ALA A 442 3.02 -17.86 15.84
C ALA A 442 3.40 -17.52 14.39
N ILE A 443 2.43 -17.06 13.59
CA ILE A 443 2.69 -16.58 12.21
C ILE A 443 3.64 -15.39 12.21
N GLY A 444 3.42 -14.42 13.10
CA GLY A 444 4.27 -13.21 13.20
C GLY A 444 5.70 -13.54 13.62
N VAL A 445 5.86 -14.36 14.66
CA VAL A 445 7.18 -14.81 15.15
C VAL A 445 7.91 -15.64 14.09
N LEU A 446 7.19 -16.55 13.42
CA LEU A 446 7.76 -17.36 12.33
C LEU A 446 8.21 -16.47 11.17
N SER A 447 7.39 -15.49 10.77
CA SER A 447 7.74 -14.54 9.71
C SER A 447 8.99 -13.74 10.06
N ALA A 448 9.11 -13.28 11.31
CA ALA A 448 10.29 -12.58 11.82
C ALA A 448 11.53 -13.47 11.82
N ALA A 449 11.42 -14.70 12.31
CA ALA A 449 12.51 -15.68 12.35
C ALA A 449 13.00 -16.03 10.95
N LEU A 450 12.08 -16.27 10.01
CA LEU A 450 12.41 -16.55 8.62
C LEU A 450 13.05 -15.34 7.92
N MET A 451 12.59 -14.11 8.20
CA MET A 451 13.20 -12.89 7.68
C MET A 451 14.60 -12.68 8.24
N TRP A 452 14.82 -13.00 9.52
CA TRP A 452 16.15 -12.98 10.13
C TRP A 452 17.07 -14.04 9.52
N LEU A 453 16.56 -15.26 9.26
CA LEU A 453 17.32 -16.31 8.57
C LEU A 453 17.67 -15.89 7.13
N TYR A 454 16.75 -15.24 6.44
CA TYR A 454 16.99 -14.65 5.12
C TYR A 454 18.17 -13.65 5.16
N ASP A 455 18.27 -12.78 6.18
CA ASP A 455 19.42 -11.88 6.38
C ASP A 455 20.73 -12.65 6.48
N LYS A 456 20.74 -13.73 7.26
CA LYS A 456 21.94 -14.57 7.47
C LYS A 456 22.40 -15.28 6.18
N ILE A 457 21.47 -15.78 5.37
CA ILE A 457 21.77 -16.55 4.16
C ILE A 457 22.20 -15.63 3.00
N PHE A 458 21.48 -14.54 2.79
CA PHE A 458 21.64 -13.71 1.59
C PHE A 458 22.43 -12.43 1.82
N MET A 459 22.67 -12.04 3.08
CA MET A 459 23.46 -10.87 3.47
C MET A 459 24.49 -11.25 4.55
N PRO A 460 25.43 -12.17 4.26
CA PRO A 460 26.50 -12.43 5.21
C PRO A 460 27.19 -11.11 5.52
N SER A 461 27.44 -10.83 6.80
CA SER A 461 28.14 -9.61 7.24
C SER A 461 29.40 -9.43 6.39
N ALA A 462 29.50 -8.29 5.69
CA ALA A 462 30.77 -7.92 5.06
C ALA A 462 31.83 -8.01 6.14
N ALA A 463 32.88 -8.80 5.88
CA ALA A 463 34.04 -8.86 6.75
C ALA A 463 34.51 -7.42 7.01
N PRO A 464 34.92 -7.07 8.26
CA PRO A 464 35.41 -5.73 8.56
C PRO A 464 36.51 -5.38 7.55
N GLN A 465 36.30 -4.34 6.76
CA GLN A 465 37.37 -3.87 5.87
C GLN A 465 38.54 -3.51 6.78
N PRO A 466 39.75 -4.01 6.48
CA PRO A 466 40.91 -3.65 7.26
C PRO A 466 41.05 -2.12 7.24
N ILE A 467 41.13 -1.53 8.42
CA ILE A 467 41.38 -0.09 8.59
C ILE A 467 42.75 0.16 7.94
N VAL A 468 42.77 0.71 6.73
CA VAL A 468 43.98 1.25 6.14
C VAL A 468 44.32 2.46 6.99
N LYS A 469 45.24 2.28 7.94
CA LYS A 469 45.89 3.37 8.68
C LYS A 469 46.71 4.17 7.66
N SER A 470 46.24 5.36 7.31
CA SER A 470 47.01 6.41 6.63
C SER A 470 47.87 7.13 7.59
#